data_5ebe38c95081ba5dcbbd77e50f71cb49
#
_entry.id   5ebe38c95081ba5dcbbd77e50f71cb49
#
_cell.length_a   1.000
_cell.length_b   1.000
_cell.length_c   1.000
_cell.angle_alpha   90.00
_cell.angle_beta   90.00
_cell.angle_gamma   90.00
#
_symmetry.space_group_name_H-M   'P 1'
#
loop_
_entity.id
_entity.type
_entity.pdbx_description
1 polymer ?
#
loop_
_entity_poly.entity_id
_entity_poly.type
_entity_poly.pdbx_seq_one_letter_code
_entity_poly.pdbx_strand_id
1 'polypeptide(L)'
;MKRNFVSFMLVCALCSNAFAGEKIIVGATPVPHAEILEAIKGELAKKGFDLEIKEFNDYVVPNVATAEGELDANFYQHKPYLDEFNKNKNTNLVATVAVHLEPMGVYSKKIKSLKELKNGAKVTIPNDPTNESRALDVLAAAGLIELGDGALKTPLDITKNPLNLEFVELEGASLPRVLDDCDISVINTNFAFNAGLNPTKDALAIESKDSPYANIVVVRSGDENSKKTKALDEALTSQTVREFIEKKYGGAIIPAF
;
A
#
# COMPACT_ATOMS: atom_id res chain seq x y z
N MET A 1 21.66 -38.27 71.87
CA MET A 1 21.43 -36.94 71.29
C MET A 1 21.81 -37.02 69.78
N LYS A 2 20.81 -37.08 68.95
CA LYS A 2 20.99 -37.03 67.43
C LYS A 2 20.54 -35.67 66.96
N ARG A 3 21.47 -34.87 66.43
CA ARG A 3 21.19 -33.56 65.85
C ARG A 3 20.89 -33.76 64.33
N ASN A 4 19.64 -33.53 63.91
CA ASN A 4 19.24 -33.47 62.52
C ASN A 4 19.62 -32.10 61.93
N PHE A 5 20.49 -32.09 60.92
CA PHE A 5 20.78 -30.94 60.13
C PHE A 5 19.73 -30.90 58.93
N VAL A 6 18.82 -29.93 59.01
CA VAL A 6 17.92 -29.64 57.88
C VAL A 6 18.63 -28.66 56.98
N SER A 7 19.03 -29.15 55.79
CA SER A 7 19.65 -28.34 54.75
C SER A 7 18.53 -27.60 54.00
N PHE A 8 18.47 -26.29 54.12
CA PHE A 8 17.52 -25.44 53.41
C PHE A 8 18.12 -25.13 52.04
N MET A 9 17.65 -25.83 51.00
CA MET A 9 18.03 -25.56 49.61
C MET A 9 17.22 -24.34 49.11
N LEU A 10 17.91 -23.18 48.99
CA LEU A 10 17.33 -21.96 48.42
C LEU A 10 17.31 -22.13 46.88
N VAL A 11 16.15 -22.46 46.34
CA VAL A 11 15.92 -22.48 44.89
C VAL A 11 15.73 -21.04 44.44
N CYS A 12 16.78 -20.42 43.90
CA CYS A 12 16.68 -19.18 43.14
C CYS A 12 15.93 -19.47 41.82
N ALA A 13 14.63 -19.23 41.78
CA ALA A 13 13.88 -19.13 40.56
C ALA A 13 14.33 -17.87 39.81
N LEU A 14 15.20 -18.05 38.83
CA LEU A 14 15.49 -17.03 37.80
C LEU A 14 14.20 -16.84 37.00
N CYS A 15 13.36 -15.88 37.41
CA CYS A 15 12.30 -15.35 36.54
C CYS A 15 12.99 -14.66 35.38
N SER A 16 13.11 -15.36 34.25
CA SER A 16 13.38 -14.76 32.96
C SER A 16 12.17 -13.89 32.63
N ASN A 17 12.21 -12.62 33.01
CA ASN A 17 11.34 -11.62 32.44
C ASN A 17 11.70 -11.55 30.95
N ALA A 18 10.96 -12.29 30.13
CA ALA A 18 10.89 -11.98 28.70
C ALA A 18 10.32 -10.56 28.65
N PHE A 19 11.15 -9.56 28.40
CA PHE A 19 10.71 -8.23 28.08
C PHE A 19 9.94 -8.38 26.77
N ALA A 20 8.62 -8.46 26.84
CA ALA A 20 7.78 -8.24 25.68
C ALA A 20 8.06 -6.81 25.22
N GLY A 21 8.55 -6.65 23.99
CA GLY A 21 8.84 -5.34 23.43
C GLY A 21 7.61 -4.44 23.46
N GLU A 22 7.80 -3.14 23.41
CA GLU A 22 6.69 -2.19 23.28
C GLU A 22 5.99 -2.44 21.94
N LYS A 23 4.67 -2.66 21.96
CA LYS A 23 3.91 -3.03 20.78
C LYS A 23 3.77 -1.83 19.82
N ILE A 24 4.02 -2.08 18.53
CA ILE A 24 3.68 -1.19 17.42
C ILE A 24 2.63 -1.89 16.55
N ILE A 25 1.44 -1.32 16.42
CA ILE A 25 0.35 -1.89 15.62
C ILE A 25 0.24 -1.12 14.31
N VAL A 26 0.50 -1.79 13.18
CA VAL A 26 0.49 -1.17 11.85
C VAL A 26 -0.56 -1.81 10.97
N GLY A 27 -1.45 -0.98 10.40
CA GLY A 27 -2.41 -1.41 9.37
C GLY A 27 -1.77 -1.39 7.99
N ALA A 28 -1.95 -2.45 7.20
CA ALA A 28 -1.35 -2.58 5.87
C ALA A 28 -2.23 -3.40 4.93
N THR A 29 -2.07 -3.24 3.61
CA THR A 29 -2.58 -4.23 2.66
C THR A 29 -1.63 -5.43 2.57
N PRO A 30 -2.10 -6.64 2.21
CA PRO A 30 -1.28 -7.86 2.28
C PRO A 30 0.01 -7.76 1.47
N VAL A 31 -0.07 -7.40 0.19
CA VAL A 31 1.07 -7.30 -0.74
C VAL A 31 1.11 -5.92 -1.35
N PRO A 32 2.22 -5.20 -1.36
CA PRO A 32 3.54 -5.55 -0.81
C PRO A 32 3.73 -5.15 0.66
N HIS A 33 2.79 -4.38 1.23
CA HIS A 33 2.98 -3.62 2.46
C HIS A 33 3.20 -4.50 3.69
N ALA A 34 2.33 -5.50 3.95
CA ALA A 34 2.52 -6.41 5.07
C ALA A 34 3.80 -7.26 4.89
N GLU A 35 4.14 -7.65 3.66
CA GLU A 35 5.37 -8.39 3.39
C GLU A 35 6.64 -7.56 3.68
N ILE A 36 6.63 -6.25 3.37
CA ILE A 36 7.72 -5.32 3.72
C ILE A 36 7.81 -5.15 5.25
N LEU A 37 6.67 -5.02 5.93
CA LEU A 37 6.62 -4.96 7.40
C LEU A 37 7.13 -6.23 8.06
N GLU A 38 6.80 -7.41 7.52
CA GLU A 38 7.34 -8.69 8.01
C GLU A 38 8.88 -8.73 7.91
N ALA A 39 9.47 -8.17 6.86
CA ALA A 39 10.91 -8.14 6.67
C ALA A 39 11.67 -7.34 7.75
N ILE A 40 11.01 -6.38 8.39
CA ILE A 40 11.63 -5.52 9.42
C ILE A 40 11.32 -5.95 10.87
N LYS A 41 10.47 -6.95 11.11
CA LYS A 41 10.11 -7.41 12.47
C LYS A 41 11.35 -7.70 13.34
N GLY A 42 12.34 -8.39 12.78
CA GLY A 42 13.57 -8.72 13.48
C GLY A 42 14.43 -7.49 13.83
N GLU A 43 14.38 -6.45 13.02
CA GLU A 43 15.08 -5.19 13.27
C GLU A 43 14.40 -4.41 14.38
N LEU A 44 13.06 -4.29 14.36
CA LEU A 44 12.27 -3.65 15.40
C LEU A 44 12.39 -4.38 16.73
N ALA A 45 12.42 -5.72 16.74
CA ALA A 45 12.60 -6.52 17.96
C ALA A 45 13.94 -6.22 18.64
N LYS A 46 15.03 -6.03 17.88
CA LYS A 46 16.34 -5.63 18.43
C LYS A 46 16.31 -4.23 19.06
N LYS A 47 15.39 -3.37 18.64
CA LYS A 47 15.15 -2.03 19.20
C LYS A 47 14.16 -2.04 20.37
N GLY A 48 13.66 -3.20 20.77
CA GLY A 48 12.73 -3.36 21.90
C GLY A 48 11.26 -3.18 21.52
N PHE A 49 10.91 -3.28 20.22
CA PHE A 49 9.54 -3.18 19.75
C PHE A 49 9.03 -4.52 19.21
N ASP A 50 7.74 -4.80 19.46
CA ASP A 50 7.00 -5.93 18.93
C ASP A 50 6.02 -5.44 17.85
N LEU A 51 6.27 -5.76 16.60
CA LEU A 51 5.45 -5.33 15.46
C LEU A 51 4.27 -6.27 15.25
N GLU A 52 3.05 -5.76 15.48
CA GLU A 52 1.79 -6.38 15.11
C GLU A 52 1.29 -5.79 13.79
N ILE A 53 1.07 -6.63 12.79
CA ILE A 53 0.56 -6.22 11.47
C ILE A 53 -0.91 -6.61 11.39
N LYS A 54 -1.78 -5.63 11.10
CA LYS A 54 -3.19 -5.85 10.80
C LYS A 54 -3.43 -5.66 9.32
N GLU A 55 -3.87 -6.72 8.64
CA GLU A 55 -4.12 -6.68 7.20
C GLU A 55 -5.54 -6.21 6.87
N PHE A 56 -5.65 -5.35 5.85
CA PHE A 56 -6.88 -4.79 5.32
C PHE A 56 -6.94 -4.97 3.81
N ASN A 57 -8.15 -5.20 3.29
CA ASN A 57 -8.40 -5.37 1.86
C ASN A 57 -9.13 -4.17 1.22
N ASP A 58 -9.16 -3.04 1.91
CA ASP A 58 -9.75 -1.78 1.47
C ASP A 58 -8.84 -0.60 1.84
N TYR A 59 -9.17 0.60 1.35
CA TYR A 59 -8.36 1.80 1.58
C TYR A 59 -8.97 2.79 2.59
N VAL A 60 -10.17 2.54 3.10
CA VAL A 60 -10.86 3.45 4.02
C VAL A 60 -10.59 3.10 5.48
N VAL A 61 -10.77 1.82 5.83
CA VAL A 61 -10.69 1.34 7.22
C VAL A 61 -9.33 1.61 7.87
N PRO A 62 -8.16 1.42 7.20
CA PRO A 62 -6.87 1.67 7.86
C PRO A 62 -6.69 3.12 8.32
N ASN A 63 -7.16 4.11 7.56
CA ASN A 63 -7.08 5.51 7.97
C ASN A 63 -8.04 5.82 9.13
N VAL A 64 -9.26 5.28 9.10
CA VAL A 64 -10.22 5.41 10.21
C VAL A 64 -9.63 4.82 11.50
N ALA A 65 -9.16 3.58 11.46
CA ALA A 65 -8.56 2.90 12.61
C ALA A 65 -7.31 3.62 13.15
N THR A 66 -6.51 4.26 12.26
CA THR A 66 -5.37 5.09 12.68
C THR A 66 -5.87 6.36 13.38
N ALA A 67 -6.87 7.04 12.82
CA ALA A 67 -7.43 8.26 13.41
C ALA A 67 -8.07 8.00 14.78
N GLU A 68 -8.72 6.86 14.95
CA GLU A 68 -9.38 6.44 16.21
C GLU A 68 -8.39 5.87 17.24
N GLY A 69 -7.12 5.65 16.86
CA GLY A 69 -6.08 5.15 17.77
C GLY A 69 -6.04 3.64 17.94
N GLU A 70 -6.75 2.88 17.11
CA GLU A 70 -6.70 1.42 17.07
C GLU A 70 -5.41 0.89 16.41
N LEU A 71 -4.78 1.73 15.59
CA LEU A 71 -3.47 1.52 14.97
C LEU A 71 -2.51 2.62 15.42
N ASP A 72 -1.24 2.29 15.60
CA ASP A 72 -0.17 3.27 15.79
C ASP A 72 0.17 3.97 14.47
N ALA A 73 0.16 3.23 13.36
CA ALA A 73 0.42 3.71 12.01
C ALA A 73 -0.35 2.89 10.97
N ASN A 74 -0.41 3.41 9.74
CA ASN A 74 -0.75 2.59 8.58
C ASN A 74 0.27 2.76 7.46
N PHE A 75 0.33 1.74 6.59
CA PHE A 75 1.23 1.68 5.46
C PHE A 75 0.53 0.95 4.31
N TYR A 76 -0.07 1.71 3.36
CA TYR A 76 -0.83 1.17 2.23
C TYR A 76 -1.17 2.22 1.16
N GLN A 77 -0.89 3.50 1.40
CA GLN A 77 -1.40 4.63 0.63
C GLN A 77 -0.30 5.58 0.19
N HIS A 78 -0.60 6.43 -0.78
CA HIS A 78 0.23 7.54 -1.25
C HIS A 78 -0.29 8.90 -0.74
N LYS A 79 0.56 9.92 -0.79
CA LYS A 79 0.26 11.26 -0.25
C LYS A 79 -1.01 11.89 -0.82
N PRO A 80 -1.29 11.87 -2.15
CA PRO A 80 -2.54 12.44 -2.69
C PRO A 80 -3.80 11.79 -2.10
N TYR A 81 -3.79 10.45 -1.87
CA TYR A 81 -4.91 9.77 -1.24
C TYR A 81 -5.11 10.23 0.21
N LEU A 82 -4.03 10.34 0.99
CA LEU A 82 -4.08 10.82 2.36
C LEU A 82 -4.68 12.24 2.44
N ASP A 83 -4.25 13.13 1.54
CA ASP A 83 -4.72 14.53 1.54
C ASP A 83 -6.24 14.61 1.27
N GLU A 84 -6.71 13.87 0.27
CA GLU A 84 -8.13 13.81 -0.06
C GLU A 84 -8.95 13.12 1.04
N PHE A 85 -8.40 12.06 1.67
CA PHE A 85 -9.03 11.41 2.83
C PHE A 85 -9.18 12.39 3.99
N ASN A 86 -8.11 13.08 4.37
CA ASN A 86 -8.13 14.07 5.46
C ASN A 86 -9.16 15.16 5.21
N LYS A 87 -9.22 15.69 3.98
CA LYS A 87 -10.18 16.71 3.57
C LYS A 87 -11.63 16.22 3.68
N ASN A 88 -11.91 15.02 3.16
CA ASN A 88 -13.27 14.48 3.08
C ASN A 88 -13.78 13.93 4.41
N LYS A 89 -12.90 13.42 5.27
CA LYS A 89 -13.23 12.84 6.57
C LYS A 89 -12.96 13.80 7.74
N ASN A 90 -12.45 15.00 7.45
CA ASN A 90 -12.04 15.98 8.47
C ASN A 90 -11.09 15.38 9.51
N THR A 91 -10.12 14.59 9.04
CA THR A 91 -9.04 14.02 9.84
C THR A 91 -7.74 14.81 9.63
N ASN A 92 -6.74 14.57 10.47
CA ASN A 92 -5.44 15.24 10.43
C ASN A 92 -4.29 14.24 10.50
N LEU A 93 -4.42 13.13 9.83
CA LEU A 93 -3.36 12.14 9.71
C LEU A 93 -2.15 12.71 8.96
N VAL A 94 -0.95 12.28 9.33
CA VAL A 94 0.31 12.86 8.83
C VAL A 94 1.20 11.77 8.23
N ALA A 95 1.76 12.06 7.06
CA ALA A 95 2.79 11.23 6.44
C ALA A 95 4.15 11.45 7.12
N THR A 96 4.93 10.39 7.33
CA THR A 96 6.28 10.48 7.91
C THR A 96 7.37 10.21 6.87
N VAL A 97 7.39 9.02 6.26
CA VAL A 97 8.39 8.65 5.25
C VAL A 97 7.73 8.04 4.01
N ALA A 98 8.38 8.25 2.86
CA ALA A 98 8.08 7.50 1.64
C ALA A 98 8.92 6.22 1.62
N VAL A 99 8.31 5.10 1.23
CA VAL A 99 8.98 3.78 1.26
C VAL A 99 9.16 3.21 -0.14
N HIS A 100 8.12 3.19 -0.95
CA HIS A 100 8.20 2.62 -2.30
C HIS A 100 7.14 3.19 -3.24
N LEU A 101 7.38 3.04 -4.53
CA LEU A 101 6.44 3.34 -5.60
C LEU A 101 5.89 2.03 -6.18
N GLU A 102 4.58 2.04 -6.43
CA GLU A 102 3.83 0.97 -7.11
C GLU A 102 3.25 1.52 -8.42
N PRO A 103 3.92 1.38 -9.57
CA PRO A 103 3.38 1.84 -10.83
C PRO A 103 2.05 1.16 -11.16
N MET A 104 0.99 1.93 -11.38
CA MET A 104 -0.33 1.43 -11.74
C MET A 104 -0.30 0.79 -13.13
N GLY A 105 -1.03 -0.31 -13.34
CA GLY A 105 -1.02 -1.05 -14.61
C GLY A 105 -2.39 -1.17 -15.28
N VAL A 106 -2.37 -1.31 -16.61
CA VAL A 106 -3.54 -1.63 -17.44
C VAL A 106 -3.51 -3.12 -17.79
N TYR A 107 -4.56 -3.84 -17.47
CA TYR A 107 -4.63 -5.29 -17.61
C TYR A 107 -5.80 -5.73 -18.49
N SER A 108 -5.68 -6.90 -19.10
CA SER A 108 -6.74 -7.55 -19.86
C SER A 108 -6.61 -9.06 -19.83
N LYS A 109 -7.75 -9.75 -19.87
CA LYS A 109 -7.81 -11.18 -20.17
C LYS A 109 -8.24 -11.46 -21.63
N LYS A 110 -8.73 -10.44 -22.35
CA LYS A 110 -9.30 -10.60 -23.69
C LYS A 110 -8.33 -10.24 -24.81
N ILE A 111 -7.43 -9.29 -24.59
CA ILE A 111 -6.47 -8.80 -25.60
C ILE A 111 -5.04 -8.89 -25.09
N LYS A 112 -4.08 -8.87 -26.00
CA LYS A 112 -2.64 -8.90 -25.73
C LYS A 112 -1.92 -7.58 -26.01
N SER A 113 -2.63 -6.64 -26.65
CA SER A 113 -2.12 -5.31 -26.97
C SER A 113 -3.26 -4.30 -26.95
N LEU A 114 -3.00 -3.08 -26.47
CA LEU A 114 -3.96 -1.98 -26.51
C LEU A 114 -4.39 -1.61 -27.95
N LYS A 115 -3.60 -1.99 -28.96
CA LYS A 115 -3.96 -1.82 -30.39
C LYS A 115 -5.13 -2.70 -30.84
N GLU A 116 -5.48 -3.72 -30.07
CA GLU A 116 -6.60 -4.63 -30.37
C GLU A 116 -7.94 -4.12 -29.80
N LEU A 117 -7.90 -2.99 -29.03
CA LEU A 117 -9.13 -2.38 -28.51
C LEU A 117 -10.07 -1.97 -29.64
N LYS A 118 -11.34 -2.31 -29.46
CA LYS A 118 -12.41 -1.99 -30.42
C LYS A 118 -13.16 -0.74 -29.98
N ASN A 119 -13.88 -0.15 -30.92
CA ASN A 119 -14.81 0.93 -30.63
C ASN A 119 -15.87 0.46 -29.63
N GLY A 120 -16.15 1.26 -28.59
CA GLY A 120 -17.06 0.94 -27.50
C GLY A 120 -16.50 -0.05 -26.48
N ALA A 121 -15.16 -0.25 -26.44
CA ALA A 121 -14.55 -1.16 -25.47
C ALA A 121 -14.79 -0.69 -24.03
N LYS A 122 -15.13 -1.64 -23.15
CA LYS A 122 -15.39 -1.39 -21.74
C LYS A 122 -14.08 -1.30 -20.94
N VAL A 123 -13.91 -0.20 -20.21
CA VAL A 123 -12.76 0.11 -19.36
C VAL A 123 -13.21 0.23 -17.93
N THR A 124 -12.64 -0.57 -17.02
CA THR A 124 -12.89 -0.41 -15.58
C THR A 124 -11.74 0.32 -14.89
N ILE A 125 -12.06 1.26 -14.01
CA ILE A 125 -11.12 2.11 -13.28
C ILE A 125 -11.51 2.21 -11.79
N PRO A 126 -10.58 2.59 -10.88
CA PRO A 126 -10.93 2.88 -9.49
C PRO A 126 -11.96 4.00 -9.36
N ASN A 127 -12.78 3.98 -8.31
CA ASN A 127 -13.81 4.98 -8.05
C ASN A 127 -13.44 5.98 -6.95
N ASP A 128 -12.27 5.85 -6.32
CA ASP A 128 -11.80 6.90 -5.42
C ASP A 128 -11.14 8.04 -6.21
N PRO A 129 -11.36 9.32 -5.82
CA PRO A 129 -11.03 10.45 -6.68
C PRO A 129 -9.56 10.50 -7.13
N THR A 130 -8.64 10.06 -6.28
CA THR A 130 -7.21 10.16 -6.58
C THR A 130 -6.72 9.03 -7.48
N ASN A 131 -7.16 7.78 -7.24
CA ASN A 131 -6.80 6.67 -8.11
C ASN A 131 -7.61 6.64 -9.41
N GLU A 132 -8.84 7.15 -9.42
CA GLU A 132 -9.62 7.40 -10.65
C GLU A 132 -8.87 8.36 -11.57
N SER A 133 -8.50 9.54 -11.06
CA SER A 133 -7.72 10.53 -11.83
C SER A 133 -6.38 9.94 -12.31
N ARG A 134 -5.67 9.22 -11.45
CA ARG A 134 -4.42 8.53 -11.78
C ARG A 134 -4.61 7.50 -12.90
N ALA A 135 -5.70 6.72 -12.85
CA ALA A 135 -6.01 5.73 -13.88
C ALA A 135 -6.28 6.37 -15.24
N LEU A 136 -6.98 7.50 -15.26
CA LEU A 136 -7.21 8.28 -16.48
C LEU A 136 -5.89 8.84 -17.04
N ASP A 137 -4.99 9.34 -16.19
CA ASP A 137 -3.65 9.80 -16.60
C ASP A 137 -2.83 8.65 -17.21
N VAL A 138 -2.90 7.44 -16.68
CA VAL A 138 -2.25 6.24 -17.25
C VAL A 138 -2.81 5.92 -18.64
N LEU A 139 -4.13 6.00 -18.83
CA LEU A 139 -4.77 5.78 -20.15
C LEU A 139 -4.44 6.89 -21.15
N ALA A 140 -4.34 8.13 -20.70
CA ALA A 140 -3.91 9.25 -21.53
C ALA A 140 -2.44 9.11 -21.95
N ALA A 141 -1.56 8.72 -21.03
CA ALA A 141 -0.15 8.43 -21.33
C ALA A 141 0.00 7.26 -22.31
N ALA A 142 -0.92 6.29 -22.28
CA ALA A 142 -0.99 5.20 -23.26
C ALA A 142 -1.58 5.62 -24.62
N GLY A 143 -2.02 6.88 -24.77
CA GLY A 143 -2.57 7.43 -26.03
C GLY A 143 -3.99 6.99 -26.35
N LEU A 144 -4.75 6.49 -25.36
CA LEU A 144 -6.13 6.02 -25.55
C LEU A 144 -7.15 7.14 -25.45
N ILE A 145 -6.87 8.18 -24.64
CA ILE A 145 -7.74 9.33 -24.41
C ILE A 145 -6.91 10.61 -24.32
N GLU A 146 -7.56 11.78 -24.43
CA GLU A 146 -7.00 13.07 -24.02
C GLU A 146 -7.86 13.65 -22.90
N LEU A 147 -7.21 14.28 -21.91
CA LEU A 147 -7.85 14.85 -20.74
C LEU A 147 -7.79 16.37 -20.76
N GLY A 148 -8.79 17.01 -20.19
CA GLY A 148 -8.77 18.43 -19.87
C GLY A 148 -7.89 18.74 -18.64
N ASP A 149 -7.76 20.02 -18.33
CA ASP A 149 -7.05 20.51 -17.16
C ASP A 149 -7.86 20.22 -15.89
N GLY A 150 -7.18 19.82 -14.82
CA GLY A 150 -7.79 19.53 -13.52
C GLY A 150 -6.83 18.81 -12.59
N ALA A 151 -6.94 19.06 -11.29
CA ALA A 151 -6.11 18.39 -10.28
C ALA A 151 -6.58 16.94 -10.03
N LEU A 152 -7.88 16.71 -10.03
CA LEU A 152 -8.51 15.39 -9.98
C LEU A 152 -9.48 15.30 -11.16
N LYS A 153 -9.27 14.31 -11.99
CA LYS A 153 -10.01 14.10 -13.24
C LYS A 153 -10.97 12.92 -13.10
N THR A 154 -12.11 13.05 -13.74
CA THR A 154 -13.15 12.03 -13.88
C THR A 154 -13.35 11.72 -15.36
N PRO A 155 -14.11 10.69 -15.75
CA PRO A 155 -14.46 10.46 -17.15
C PRO A 155 -15.15 11.65 -17.86
N LEU A 156 -15.73 12.59 -17.10
CA LEU A 156 -16.32 13.82 -17.64
C LEU A 156 -15.26 14.81 -18.16
N ASP A 157 -14.03 14.69 -17.71
CA ASP A 157 -12.91 15.55 -18.13
C ASP A 157 -12.19 15.03 -19.38
N ILE A 158 -12.67 13.93 -19.97
CA ILE A 158 -12.13 13.39 -21.22
C ILE A 158 -12.53 14.30 -22.36
N THR A 159 -11.54 14.93 -22.99
CA THR A 159 -11.73 15.85 -24.12
C THR A 159 -11.70 15.14 -25.47
N LYS A 160 -11.06 13.95 -25.55
CA LYS A 160 -10.99 13.13 -26.75
C LYS A 160 -10.99 11.65 -26.39
N ASN A 161 -11.88 10.91 -27.01
CA ASN A 161 -12.07 9.47 -26.85
C ASN A 161 -12.31 8.82 -28.22
N PRO A 162 -11.24 8.58 -28.99
CA PRO A 162 -11.37 8.19 -30.41
C PRO A 162 -11.96 6.78 -30.60
N LEU A 163 -11.89 5.93 -29.56
CA LEU A 163 -12.47 4.59 -29.58
C LEU A 163 -13.82 4.51 -28.88
N ASN A 164 -14.41 5.64 -28.48
CA ASN A 164 -15.65 5.68 -27.70
C ASN A 164 -15.63 4.71 -26.51
N LEU A 165 -14.51 4.67 -25.77
CA LEU A 165 -14.34 3.80 -24.60
C LEU A 165 -15.42 4.07 -23.56
N GLU A 166 -16.01 3.01 -23.02
CA GLU A 166 -17.04 3.07 -22.00
C GLU A 166 -16.42 2.84 -20.63
N PHE A 167 -16.49 3.85 -19.73
CA PHE A 167 -15.88 3.80 -18.42
C PHE A 167 -16.85 3.27 -17.36
N VAL A 168 -16.36 2.38 -16.50
CA VAL A 168 -17.07 1.86 -15.32
C VAL A 168 -16.16 2.01 -14.11
N GLU A 169 -16.60 2.83 -13.17
CA GLU A 169 -15.90 3.13 -11.93
C GLU A 169 -16.27 2.10 -10.86
N LEU A 170 -15.29 1.44 -10.28
CA LEU A 170 -15.46 0.39 -9.29
C LEU A 170 -14.48 0.56 -8.12
N GLU A 171 -14.85 0.03 -6.96
CA GLU A 171 -13.92 -0.08 -5.85
C GLU A 171 -12.64 -0.83 -6.28
N GLY A 172 -11.47 -0.29 -5.94
CA GLY A 172 -10.17 -0.81 -6.40
C GLY A 172 -9.97 -2.31 -6.15
N ALA A 173 -10.41 -2.80 -4.99
CA ALA A 173 -10.36 -4.22 -4.62
C ALA A 173 -11.20 -5.14 -5.53
N SER A 174 -12.18 -4.59 -6.23
CA SER A 174 -13.07 -5.34 -7.12
C SER A 174 -12.54 -5.46 -8.55
N LEU A 175 -11.65 -4.55 -8.98
CA LEU A 175 -11.17 -4.47 -10.37
C LEU A 175 -10.53 -5.76 -10.90
N PRO A 176 -9.69 -6.50 -10.16
CA PRO A 176 -9.14 -7.75 -10.67
C PRO A 176 -10.19 -8.82 -10.94
N ARG A 177 -11.32 -8.79 -10.21
CA ARG A 177 -12.39 -9.81 -10.32
C ARG A 177 -13.25 -9.65 -11.55
N VAL A 178 -13.30 -8.44 -12.11
CA VAL A 178 -14.13 -8.11 -13.29
C VAL A 178 -13.36 -8.13 -14.61
N LEU A 179 -12.11 -8.63 -14.63
CA LEU A 179 -11.29 -8.71 -15.84
C LEU A 179 -11.90 -9.56 -16.95
N ASP A 180 -12.75 -10.52 -16.63
CA ASP A 180 -13.48 -11.33 -17.62
C ASP A 180 -14.66 -10.55 -18.25
N ASP A 181 -15.18 -9.53 -17.55
CA ASP A 181 -16.38 -8.77 -17.92
C ASP A 181 -16.08 -7.42 -18.61
N CYS A 182 -14.81 -6.99 -18.63
CA CYS A 182 -14.35 -5.77 -19.30
C CYS A 182 -13.33 -6.08 -20.41
N ASP A 183 -13.00 -5.09 -21.24
CA ASP A 183 -11.96 -5.24 -22.25
C ASP A 183 -10.59 -4.91 -21.69
N ILE A 184 -10.48 -3.87 -20.86
CA ILE A 184 -9.30 -3.55 -20.05
C ILE A 184 -9.73 -3.05 -18.66
N SER A 185 -8.83 -3.19 -17.69
CA SER A 185 -8.98 -2.63 -16.35
C SER A 185 -7.69 -1.94 -15.92
N VAL A 186 -7.80 -0.76 -15.32
CA VAL A 186 -6.66 -0.06 -14.71
C VAL A 186 -6.65 -0.38 -13.22
N ILE A 187 -5.61 -1.07 -12.75
CA ILE A 187 -5.59 -1.67 -11.41
C ILE A 187 -4.38 -1.20 -10.63
N ASN A 188 -4.59 -0.80 -9.38
CA ASN A 188 -3.52 -0.54 -8.42
C ASN A 188 -2.67 -1.80 -8.20
N THR A 189 -1.36 -1.64 -8.14
CA THR A 189 -0.41 -2.78 -8.15
C THR A 189 -0.57 -3.73 -6.98
N ASN A 190 -0.90 -3.24 -5.78
CA ASN A 190 -1.19 -4.11 -4.63
C ASN A 190 -2.39 -5.04 -4.88
N PHE A 191 -3.47 -4.56 -5.49
CA PHE A 191 -4.62 -5.39 -5.85
C PHE A 191 -4.31 -6.34 -7.02
N ALA A 192 -3.49 -5.89 -7.98
CA ALA A 192 -2.99 -6.75 -9.07
C ALA A 192 -2.18 -7.92 -8.50
N PHE A 193 -1.23 -7.68 -7.59
CA PHE A 193 -0.46 -8.73 -6.93
C PHE A 193 -1.33 -9.71 -6.14
N ASN A 194 -2.29 -9.20 -5.36
CA ASN A 194 -3.23 -10.06 -4.63
C ASN A 194 -4.03 -10.99 -5.55
N ALA A 195 -4.24 -10.59 -6.81
CA ALA A 195 -4.89 -11.39 -7.84
C ALA A 195 -3.92 -12.25 -8.68
N GLY A 196 -2.63 -12.27 -8.34
CA GLY A 196 -1.61 -13.03 -9.06
C GLY A 196 -1.10 -12.38 -10.33
N LEU A 197 -1.45 -11.10 -10.60
CA LEU A 197 -0.97 -10.33 -11.74
C LEU A 197 0.33 -9.61 -11.39
N ASN A 198 1.29 -9.62 -12.31
CA ASN A 198 2.56 -8.90 -12.15
C ASN A 198 2.61 -7.72 -13.14
N PRO A 199 2.75 -6.46 -12.68
CA PRO A 199 2.69 -5.29 -13.56
C PRO A 199 3.76 -5.30 -14.65
N THR A 200 4.96 -5.82 -14.39
CA THR A 200 6.04 -5.86 -15.38
C THR A 200 5.90 -6.98 -16.42
N LYS A 201 4.99 -7.96 -16.19
CA LYS A 201 4.80 -9.13 -17.06
C LYS A 201 3.44 -9.14 -17.74
N ASP A 202 2.40 -8.72 -17.01
CA ASP A 202 1.01 -8.94 -17.40
C ASP A 202 0.31 -7.65 -17.82
N ALA A 203 0.86 -6.46 -17.47
CA ALA A 203 0.27 -5.20 -17.86
C ALA A 203 0.51 -4.89 -19.35
N LEU A 204 -0.54 -4.41 -20.03
CA LEU A 204 -0.49 -3.91 -21.42
C LEU A 204 0.11 -2.51 -21.51
N ALA A 205 -0.01 -1.73 -20.43
CA ALA A 205 0.65 -0.46 -20.20
C ALA A 205 0.87 -0.29 -18.69
N ILE A 206 1.90 0.47 -18.33
CA ILE A 206 2.27 0.72 -16.94
C ILE A 206 2.60 2.20 -16.76
N GLU A 207 2.26 2.73 -15.60
CA GLU A 207 2.57 4.09 -15.19
C GLU A 207 4.08 4.37 -15.20
N SER A 208 4.46 5.63 -15.45
CA SER A 208 5.86 6.07 -15.36
C SER A 208 6.42 5.91 -13.93
N LYS A 209 7.71 5.62 -13.87
CA LYS A 209 8.46 5.57 -12.59
C LYS A 209 8.65 6.95 -11.95
N ASP A 210 8.49 8.03 -12.71
CA ASP A 210 8.56 9.43 -12.23
C ASP A 210 7.20 9.90 -11.67
N SER A 211 6.45 9.02 -11.04
CA SER A 211 5.11 9.25 -10.51
C SER A 211 5.16 9.81 -9.07
N PRO A 212 4.27 10.75 -8.69
CA PRO A 212 4.22 11.32 -7.34
C PRO A 212 3.54 10.41 -6.30
N TYR A 213 3.16 9.19 -6.68
CA TYR A 213 2.34 8.28 -5.87
C TYR A 213 3.17 7.29 -5.04
N ALA A 214 4.33 7.73 -4.49
CA ALA A 214 5.07 6.91 -3.54
C ALA A 214 4.22 6.57 -2.32
N ASN A 215 4.26 5.31 -1.89
CA ASN A 215 3.59 4.82 -0.71
C ASN A 215 4.32 5.26 0.55
N ILE A 216 3.56 5.72 1.53
CA ILE A 216 4.00 6.43 2.73
C ILE A 216 3.55 5.73 4.00
N VAL A 217 4.31 5.90 5.08
CA VAL A 217 3.85 5.62 6.44
C VAL A 217 3.03 6.80 6.92
N VAL A 218 1.90 6.50 7.57
CA VAL A 218 0.96 7.50 8.08
C VAL A 218 0.64 7.25 9.54
N VAL A 219 0.66 8.31 10.34
CA VAL A 219 0.38 8.31 11.78
C VAL A 219 -0.63 9.41 12.13
N ARG A 220 -1.12 9.43 13.37
CA ARG A 220 -1.86 10.58 13.90
C ARG A 220 -0.96 11.80 14.02
N SER A 221 -1.52 12.97 13.84
CA SER A 221 -0.84 14.24 14.16
C SER A 221 -0.43 14.28 15.64
N GLY A 222 0.83 14.57 15.88
CA GLY A 222 1.47 14.56 17.20
C GLY A 222 2.27 13.29 17.48
N ASP A 223 2.08 12.20 16.75
CA ASP A 223 2.82 10.95 16.91
C ASP A 223 4.07 10.85 15.99
N GLU A 224 4.32 11.84 15.12
CA GLU A 224 5.41 11.83 14.11
C GLU A 224 6.79 11.68 14.75
N ASN A 225 6.94 12.21 15.96
CA ASN A 225 8.20 12.19 16.70
C ASN A 225 8.25 11.15 17.82
N SER A 226 7.24 10.27 17.92
CA SER A 226 7.22 9.20 18.91
C SER A 226 8.39 8.22 18.69
N LYS A 227 8.78 7.51 19.74
CA LYS A 227 9.81 6.47 19.63
C LYS A 227 9.40 5.35 18.68
N LYS A 228 8.10 4.98 18.69
CA LYS A 228 7.51 3.97 17.80
C LYS A 228 7.64 4.40 16.33
N THR A 229 7.19 5.62 16.02
CA THR A 229 7.22 6.15 14.66
C THR A 229 8.65 6.24 14.12
N LYS A 230 9.57 6.81 14.91
CA LYS A 230 10.98 6.90 14.51
C LYS A 230 11.63 5.54 14.25
N ALA A 231 11.35 4.56 15.12
CA ALA A 231 11.87 3.21 14.93
C ALA A 231 11.28 2.53 13.68
N LEU A 232 9.98 2.74 13.41
CA LEU A 232 9.29 2.22 12.24
C LEU A 232 9.83 2.86 10.95
N ASP A 233 9.94 4.18 10.91
CA ASP A 233 10.44 4.95 9.76
C ASP A 233 11.87 4.56 9.41
N GLU A 234 12.74 4.48 10.40
CA GLU A 234 14.14 4.07 10.23
C GLU A 234 14.25 2.65 9.69
N ALA A 235 13.43 1.71 10.21
CA ALA A 235 13.42 0.33 9.72
C ALA A 235 12.88 0.24 8.29
N LEU A 236 11.81 0.96 7.95
CA LEU A 236 11.19 0.94 6.62
C LEU A 236 12.02 1.65 5.54
N THR A 237 12.94 2.54 5.91
CA THR A 237 13.87 3.20 4.99
C THR A 237 15.29 2.63 5.06
N SER A 238 15.44 1.43 5.60
CA SER A 238 16.72 0.74 5.74
C SER A 238 17.20 0.08 4.45
N GLN A 239 18.51 -0.21 4.39
CA GLN A 239 19.08 -1.00 3.29
C GLN A 239 18.46 -2.39 3.19
N THR A 240 18.06 -2.99 4.31
CA THR A 240 17.35 -4.27 4.37
C THR A 240 16.05 -4.24 3.55
N VAL A 241 15.26 -3.17 3.69
CA VAL A 241 14.01 -3.00 2.93
C VAL A 241 14.29 -2.77 1.45
N ARG A 242 15.29 -1.96 1.11
CA ARG A 242 15.69 -1.75 -0.28
C ARG A 242 16.03 -3.07 -0.96
N GLU A 243 16.91 -3.85 -0.37
CA GLU A 243 17.32 -5.16 -0.92
C GLU A 243 16.15 -6.16 -0.99
N PHE A 244 15.28 -6.15 0.02
CA PHE A 244 14.06 -6.97 0.02
C PHE A 244 13.16 -6.63 -1.17
N ILE A 245 12.85 -5.34 -1.38
CA ILE A 245 12.00 -4.87 -2.48
C ILE A 245 12.63 -5.23 -3.84
N GLU A 246 13.89 -4.92 -4.05
CA GLU A 246 14.59 -5.18 -5.31
C GLU A 246 14.64 -6.67 -5.64
N LYS A 247 14.96 -7.50 -4.66
CA LYS A 247 15.05 -8.96 -4.83
C LYS A 247 13.69 -9.62 -5.06
N LYS A 248 12.68 -9.20 -4.28
CA LYS A 248 11.37 -9.88 -4.30
C LYS A 248 10.52 -9.47 -5.48
N TYR A 249 10.49 -8.18 -5.80
CA TYR A 249 9.56 -7.63 -6.80
C TYR A 249 10.20 -7.35 -8.16
N GLY A 250 11.55 -7.45 -8.28
CA GLY A 250 12.24 -7.42 -9.59
C GLY A 250 11.92 -6.19 -10.44
N GLY A 251 11.74 -5.02 -9.80
CA GLY A 251 11.44 -3.75 -10.48
C GLY A 251 9.95 -3.48 -10.71
N ALA A 252 9.05 -4.38 -10.30
CA ALA A 252 7.60 -4.12 -10.28
C ALA A 252 7.21 -3.14 -9.17
N ILE A 253 8.01 -3.09 -8.11
CA ILE A 253 7.96 -2.13 -7.01
C ILE A 253 9.35 -1.48 -6.89
N ILE A 254 9.40 -0.20 -6.61
CA ILE A 254 10.62 0.60 -6.66
C ILE A 254 10.81 1.29 -5.31
N PRO A 255 11.96 1.13 -4.62
CA PRO A 255 12.28 1.91 -3.43
C PRO A 255 12.23 3.41 -3.70
N ALA A 256 11.67 4.19 -2.76
CA ALA A 256 11.45 5.63 -2.89
C ALA A 256 12.21 6.47 -1.83
N PHE A 257 13.27 5.89 -1.23
CA PHE A 257 14.12 6.51 -0.21
C PHE A 257 15.60 6.34 -0.53
#